data_0542610649e13bc574ed33b5bfb976dc
#
_entry.id   0542610649e13bc574ed33b5bfb976dc
#
_cell.length_a   1.000
_cell.length_b   1.000
_cell.length_c   1.000
_cell.angle_alpha   90.00
_cell.angle_beta   90.00
_cell.angle_gamma   90.00
#
_symmetry.space_group_name_H-M   'P 1'
#
loop_
_entity.id
_entity.type
_entity.pdbx_description
1 polymer ?
#
loop_
_entity_poly.entity_id
_entity_poly.type
_entity_poly.pdbx_seq_one_letter_code
_entity_poly.pdbx_strand_id
1 'polypeptide(L)'
;MGMIVQGCEATIKVIALVGERGREIPEFIHYNLNNNLENTVIVTATSDESPLMRKYAAFTAMTIAEYFRDKGYDVLLMMDSVTRFAMAQREIGLSTGEPPVSRGYPPSVFALLPQLMERAGNSKKGSITAFFTVLVDGDDLNDPIADQSRSILDGHIVLTRDLTEQGFYPPINILKSASRVIDKVVTKEHYNDFLKLKRVLSLIKENEVL
;
A
#
# COMPACT_ATOMS: atom_id res chain seq x y z
N MET A 1 4.70 6.33 4.56
CA MET A 1 5.40 5.04 4.83
C MET A 1 6.33 5.13 6.02
N GLY A 2 7.32 6.03 6.09
CA GLY A 2 8.30 6.09 7.16
C GLY A 2 7.72 6.06 8.58
N MET A 3 6.69 6.85 8.88
CA MET A 3 6.04 6.84 10.19
C MET A 3 5.46 5.47 10.59
N ILE A 4 4.90 4.72 9.64
CA ILE A 4 4.36 3.38 9.89
C ILE A 4 5.51 2.41 10.22
N VAL A 5 6.60 2.47 9.44
CA VAL A 5 7.78 1.62 9.69
C VAL A 5 8.41 1.88 11.05
N GLN A 6 8.48 3.15 11.46
CA GLN A 6 9.05 3.55 12.76
C GLN A 6 8.14 3.17 13.93
N GLY A 7 6.82 3.30 13.77
CA GLY A 7 5.85 3.03 14.83
C GLY A 7 5.35 1.58 14.90
N CYS A 8 5.78 0.69 14.00
CA CYS A 8 5.32 -0.69 13.97
C CYS A 8 6.18 -1.60 14.85
N GLU A 9 5.51 -2.41 15.67
CA GLU A 9 6.13 -3.41 16.57
C GLU A 9 6.38 -4.77 15.89
N ALA A 10 6.17 -4.87 14.56
CA ALA A 10 6.41 -6.12 13.83
C ALA A 10 7.85 -6.60 13.99
N THR A 11 8.01 -7.91 14.21
CA THR A 11 9.33 -8.53 14.45
C THR A 11 10.25 -8.40 13.24
N ILE A 12 9.68 -8.57 12.03
CA ILE A 12 10.40 -8.48 10.76
C ILE A 12 9.73 -7.43 9.87
N LYS A 13 10.53 -6.61 9.23
CA LYS A 13 10.07 -5.61 8.26
C LYS A 13 10.61 -5.96 6.88
N VAL A 14 9.74 -6.09 5.90
CA VAL A 14 10.08 -6.27 4.48
C VAL A 14 9.58 -5.07 3.72
N ILE A 15 10.49 -4.35 3.08
CA ILE A 15 10.19 -3.10 2.38
C ILE A 15 10.53 -3.29 0.91
N ALA A 16 9.52 -3.17 0.05
CA ALA A 16 9.67 -3.24 -1.41
C ALA A 16 9.59 -1.83 -1.99
N LEU A 17 10.67 -1.35 -2.58
CA LEU A 17 10.73 -0.09 -3.31
C LEU A 17 10.75 -0.39 -4.81
N VAL A 18 9.59 -0.35 -5.44
CA VAL A 18 9.37 -0.79 -6.82
C VAL A 18 9.13 0.41 -7.73
N GLY A 19 10.06 0.66 -8.64
CA GLY A 19 9.99 1.75 -9.60
C GLY A 19 10.25 3.14 -9.01
N GLU A 20 10.82 3.20 -7.81
CA GLU A 20 11.23 4.44 -7.16
C GLU A 20 12.59 4.91 -7.67
N ARG A 21 12.92 6.19 -7.43
CA ARG A 21 14.19 6.77 -7.88
C ARG A 21 15.34 6.25 -7.03
N GLY A 22 16.42 5.83 -7.67
CA GLY A 22 17.59 5.27 -6.97
C GLY A 22 18.16 6.19 -5.86
N ARG A 23 18.12 7.51 -6.05
CA ARG A 23 18.56 8.49 -5.04
C ARG A 23 17.69 8.54 -3.77
N GLU A 24 16.43 8.15 -3.86
CA GLU A 24 15.48 8.18 -2.72
C GLU A 24 15.69 6.99 -1.77
N ILE A 25 16.35 5.93 -2.23
CA ILE A 25 16.58 4.71 -1.44
C ILE A 25 17.53 4.97 -0.26
N PRO A 26 18.72 5.57 -0.44
CA PRO A 26 19.61 5.92 0.68
C PRO A 26 18.95 6.92 1.65
N GLU A 27 18.21 7.90 1.13
CA GLU A 27 17.46 8.86 1.95
C GLU A 27 16.41 8.15 2.81
N PHE A 28 15.64 7.23 2.22
CA PHE A 28 14.67 6.42 2.96
C PHE A 28 15.32 5.62 4.09
N ILE A 29 16.45 4.96 3.81
CA ILE A 29 17.20 4.19 4.83
C ILE A 29 17.69 5.10 5.95
N HIS A 30 18.24 6.26 5.59
CA HIS A 30 18.79 7.20 6.57
C HIS A 30 17.71 7.82 7.45
N TYR A 31 16.67 8.40 6.86
CA TYR A 31 15.67 9.17 7.61
C TYR A 31 14.53 8.31 8.20
N ASN A 32 14.17 7.22 7.56
CA ASN A 32 13.04 6.41 8.02
C ASN A 32 13.44 5.15 8.80
N LEU A 33 14.68 4.67 8.61
CA LEU A 33 15.19 3.50 9.32
C LEU A 33 16.35 3.85 10.27
N ASN A 34 16.75 5.12 10.34
CA ASN A 34 17.90 5.58 11.14
C ASN A 34 19.17 4.75 10.88
N ASN A 35 19.37 4.28 9.65
CA ASN A 35 20.40 3.32 9.24
C ASN A 35 20.38 1.99 10.02
N ASN A 36 19.30 1.68 10.74
CA ASN A 36 19.13 0.41 11.42
C ASN A 36 18.37 -0.57 10.53
N LEU A 37 19.07 -1.54 9.98
CA LEU A 37 18.53 -2.62 9.16
C LEU A 37 18.41 -3.95 9.92
N GLU A 38 18.61 -3.94 11.22
CA GLU A 38 18.36 -5.10 12.05
C GLU A 38 16.88 -5.49 11.91
N ASN A 39 16.60 -6.74 11.59
CA ASN A 39 15.24 -7.23 11.31
C ASN A 39 14.52 -6.56 10.11
N THR A 40 15.26 -5.91 9.21
CA THR A 40 14.69 -5.25 8.04
C THR A 40 15.31 -5.78 6.75
N VAL A 41 14.47 -6.20 5.79
CA VAL A 41 14.86 -6.57 4.44
C VAL A 41 14.34 -5.52 3.47
N ILE A 42 15.21 -4.98 2.63
CA ILE A 42 14.83 -4.03 1.58
C ILE A 42 15.03 -4.70 0.22
N VAL A 43 13.96 -4.76 -0.57
CA VAL A 43 13.97 -5.24 -1.95
C VAL A 43 13.72 -4.05 -2.86
N THR A 44 14.66 -3.77 -3.76
CA THR A 44 14.56 -2.60 -4.63
C THR A 44 14.63 -3.00 -6.10
N ALA A 45 13.83 -2.34 -6.93
CA ALA A 45 14.03 -2.24 -8.37
C ALA A 45 13.67 -0.82 -8.78
N THR A 46 14.68 -0.05 -9.16
CA THR A 46 14.52 1.38 -9.45
C THR A 46 13.80 1.65 -10.77
N SER A 47 13.41 2.89 -11.01
CA SER A 47 12.62 3.28 -12.18
C SER A 47 13.34 3.07 -13.51
N ASP A 48 14.67 2.98 -13.51
CA ASP A 48 15.53 2.71 -14.67
C ASP A 48 15.73 1.20 -14.93
N GLU A 49 15.33 0.34 -14.00
CA GLU A 49 15.36 -1.11 -14.18
C GLU A 49 14.28 -1.58 -15.17
N SER A 50 14.53 -2.74 -15.79
CA SER A 50 13.58 -3.33 -16.73
C SER A 50 12.21 -3.61 -16.10
N PRO A 51 11.12 -3.62 -16.89
CA PRO A 51 9.79 -3.95 -16.37
C PRO A 51 9.75 -5.31 -15.68
N LEU A 52 10.52 -6.27 -16.19
CA LEU A 52 10.60 -7.61 -15.62
C LEU A 52 11.24 -7.58 -14.20
N MET A 53 12.30 -6.81 -14.00
CA MET A 53 12.94 -6.65 -12.69
C MET A 53 12.01 -5.98 -11.70
N ARG A 54 11.33 -4.90 -12.09
CA ARG A 54 10.32 -4.22 -11.26
C ARG A 54 9.18 -5.16 -10.85
N LYS A 55 8.69 -5.99 -11.78
CA LYS A 55 7.69 -7.01 -11.48
C LYS A 55 8.20 -8.05 -10.48
N TYR A 56 9.38 -8.61 -10.72
CA TYR A 56 9.93 -9.65 -9.85
C TYR A 56 10.31 -9.12 -8.45
N ALA A 57 10.74 -7.87 -8.33
CA ALA A 57 11.01 -7.27 -7.02
C ALA A 57 9.79 -7.32 -6.10
N ALA A 58 8.58 -7.02 -6.60
CA ALA A 58 7.36 -7.10 -5.82
C ALA A 58 7.07 -8.53 -5.34
N PHE A 59 7.17 -9.52 -6.23
CA PHE A 59 6.96 -10.91 -5.87
C PHE A 59 8.06 -11.46 -4.95
N THR A 60 9.30 -11.05 -5.14
CA THR A 60 10.42 -11.42 -4.27
C THR A 60 10.20 -10.91 -2.84
N ALA A 61 9.81 -9.65 -2.67
CA ALA A 61 9.50 -9.10 -1.36
C ALA A 61 8.36 -9.85 -0.67
N MET A 62 7.29 -10.17 -1.40
CA MET A 62 6.18 -10.98 -0.88
C MET A 62 6.66 -12.38 -0.46
N THR A 63 7.49 -13.03 -1.28
CA THR A 63 8.01 -14.37 -0.98
C THR A 63 8.92 -14.36 0.26
N ILE A 64 9.73 -13.31 0.45
CA ILE A 64 10.53 -13.13 1.66
C ILE A 64 9.62 -12.93 2.88
N ALA A 65 8.57 -12.13 2.76
CA ALA A 65 7.60 -11.94 3.83
C ALA A 65 6.92 -13.26 4.23
N GLU A 66 6.51 -14.07 3.24
CA GLU A 66 5.94 -15.39 3.48
C GLU A 66 6.90 -16.35 4.17
N TYR A 67 8.17 -16.33 3.79
CA TYR A 67 9.19 -17.15 4.43
C TYR A 67 9.28 -16.88 5.94
N PHE A 68 9.30 -15.61 6.35
CA PHE A 68 9.33 -15.25 7.77
C PHE A 68 8.00 -15.55 8.46
N ARG A 69 6.86 -15.27 7.84
CA ARG A 69 5.54 -15.65 8.35
C ARG A 69 5.46 -17.15 8.65
N ASP A 70 5.92 -17.99 7.74
CA ASP A 70 5.84 -19.43 7.87
C ASP A 70 6.81 -19.99 8.94
N LYS A 71 7.80 -19.19 9.34
CA LYS A 71 8.64 -19.43 10.52
C LYS A 71 8.02 -18.97 11.84
N GLY A 72 6.84 -18.32 11.80
CA GLY A 72 6.12 -17.90 12.99
C GLY A 72 6.33 -16.45 13.38
N TYR A 73 6.94 -15.64 12.53
CA TYR A 73 7.12 -14.21 12.79
C TYR A 73 5.91 -13.37 12.38
N ASP A 74 5.73 -12.27 13.06
CA ASP A 74 4.87 -11.18 12.61
C ASP A 74 5.66 -10.26 11.69
N VAL A 75 5.21 -10.18 10.45
CA VAL A 75 5.91 -9.47 9.37
C VAL A 75 5.13 -8.23 8.96
N LEU A 76 5.80 -7.08 8.94
CA LEU A 76 5.32 -5.90 8.24
C LEU A 76 5.84 -5.94 6.80
N LEU A 77 4.96 -6.01 5.81
CA LEU A 77 5.31 -5.80 4.40
C LEU A 77 4.86 -4.39 3.99
N MET A 78 5.78 -3.61 3.48
CA MET A 78 5.48 -2.32 2.86
C MET A 78 5.92 -2.32 1.41
N MET A 79 5.02 -1.98 0.48
CA MET A 79 5.32 -1.96 -0.95
C MET A 79 5.02 -0.59 -1.56
N ASP A 80 6.06 0.08 -2.01
CA ASP A 80 6.02 1.36 -2.70
C ASP A 80 6.60 1.22 -4.12
N SER A 81 5.79 1.19 -5.18
CA SER A 81 4.33 1.24 -5.18
C SER A 81 3.73 0.14 -6.06
N VAL A 82 2.52 -0.25 -5.72
CA VAL A 82 1.73 -1.17 -6.57
C VAL A 82 1.42 -0.56 -7.93
N THR A 83 1.27 0.75 -8.02
CA THR A 83 1.09 1.45 -9.30
C THR A 83 2.29 1.22 -10.22
N ARG A 84 3.51 1.27 -9.70
CA ARG A 84 4.74 1.00 -10.48
C ARG A 84 4.84 -0.47 -10.89
N PHE A 85 4.42 -1.39 -10.03
CA PHE A 85 4.28 -2.80 -10.39
C PHE A 85 3.28 -3.00 -11.53
N ALA A 86 2.10 -2.36 -11.45
CA ALA A 86 1.08 -2.40 -12.49
C ALA A 86 1.58 -1.80 -13.82
N MET A 87 2.32 -0.69 -13.77
CA MET A 87 2.97 -0.09 -14.95
C MET A 87 3.99 -1.04 -15.57
N ALA A 88 4.81 -1.72 -14.77
CA ALA A 88 5.76 -2.71 -15.27
C ALA A 88 5.06 -3.87 -15.98
N GLN A 89 3.99 -4.42 -15.41
CA GLN A 89 3.20 -5.45 -16.06
C GLN A 89 2.48 -4.95 -17.31
N ARG A 90 2.03 -3.69 -17.32
CA ARG A 90 1.47 -3.05 -18.51
C ARG A 90 2.47 -3.04 -19.66
N GLU A 91 3.71 -2.61 -19.41
CA GLU A 91 4.79 -2.60 -20.40
C GLU A 91 5.04 -4.01 -20.96
N ILE A 92 5.07 -5.03 -20.09
CA ILE A 92 5.24 -6.44 -20.49
C ILE A 92 4.06 -6.90 -21.35
N GLY A 93 2.82 -6.72 -20.88
CA GLY A 93 1.63 -7.17 -21.58
C GLY A 93 1.50 -6.53 -22.98
N LEU A 94 1.68 -5.21 -23.06
CA LEU A 94 1.63 -4.50 -24.34
C LEU A 94 2.74 -4.98 -25.31
N SER A 95 3.95 -5.24 -24.81
CA SER A 95 5.07 -5.74 -25.64
C SER A 95 4.83 -7.14 -26.16
N THR A 96 4.02 -7.93 -25.47
CA THR A 96 3.62 -9.29 -25.90
C THR A 96 2.33 -9.33 -26.71
N GLY A 97 1.74 -8.16 -27.03
CA GLY A 97 0.57 -8.04 -27.88
C GLY A 97 -0.77 -8.12 -27.17
N GLU A 98 -0.81 -8.03 -25.83
CA GLU A 98 -2.09 -7.93 -25.13
C GLU A 98 -2.80 -6.61 -25.46
N PRO A 99 -4.10 -6.62 -25.78
CA PRO A 99 -4.85 -5.38 -26.01
C PRO A 99 -5.10 -4.64 -24.70
N PRO A 100 -5.01 -3.29 -24.68
CA PRO A 100 -5.40 -2.50 -23.51
C PRO A 100 -6.93 -2.52 -23.32
N VAL A 101 -7.39 -2.69 -22.06
CA VAL A 101 -8.82 -2.78 -21.73
C VAL A 101 -9.31 -1.62 -20.85
N SER A 102 -8.50 -1.12 -19.93
CA SER A 102 -8.89 -0.04 -19.02
C SER A 102 -7.74 0.93 -18.81
N ARG A 103 -7.94 2.21 -19.17
CA ARG A 103 -6.90 3.27 -19.10
C ARG A 103 -5.52 2.82 -19.61
N GLY A 104 -5.50 2.01 -20.65
CA GLY A 104 -4.26 1.50 -21.24
C GLY A 104 -3.64 0.30 -20.52
N TYR A 105 -4.24 -0.22 -19.47
CA TYR A 105 -3.80 -1.45 -18.81
C TYR A 105 -4.37 -2.69 -19.51
N PRO A 106 -3.54 -3.71 -19.81
CA PRO A 106 -3.99 -4.99 -20.35
C PRO A 106 -4.60 -5.90 -19.27
N PRO A 107 -5.35 -6.95 -19.64
CA PRO A 107 -6.00 -7.87 -18.70
C PRO A 107 -5.07 -8.51 -17.69
N SER A 108 -3.83 -8.81 -18.10
CA SER A 108 -2.83 -9.45 -17.24
C SER A 108 -2.50 -8.63 -15.98
N VAL A 109 -2.61 -7.30 -16.02
CA VAL A 109 -2.39 -6.44 -14.84
C VAL A 109 -3.43 -6.76 -13.77
N PHE A 110 -4.70 -6.81 -14.14
CA PHE A 110 -5.81 -7.07 -13.22
C PHE A 110 -5.80 -8.51 -12.69
N ALA A 111 -5.30 -9.47 -13.48
CA ALA A 111 -5.11 -10.85 -13.03
C ALA A 111 -3.98 -11.00 -12.01
N LEU A 112 -2.91 -10.20 -12.10
CA LEU A 112 -1.76 -10.30 -11.22
C LEU A 112 -1.91 -9.55 -9.90
N LEU A 113 -2.72 -8.49 -9.83
CA LEU A 113 -2.93 -7.73 -8.59
C LEU A 113 -3.45 -8.62 -7.44
N PRO A 114 -4.52 -9.42 -7.62
CA PRO A 114 -4.96 -10.34 -6.56
C PRO A 114 -3.88 -11.37 -6.21
N GLN A 115 -3.18 -11.93 -7.21
CA GLN A 115 -2.12 -12.91 -6.98
C GLN A 115 -0.97 -12.38 -6.13
N LEU A 116 -0.72 -11.07 -6.15
CA LEU A 116 0.27 -10.42 -5.30
C LEU A 116 -0.31 -10.07 -3.93
N MET A 117 -1.46 -9.40 -3.88
CA MET A 117 -1.98 -8.78 -2.66
C MET A 117 -2.63 -9.77 -1.69
N GLU A 118 -3.33 -10.80 -2.19
CA GLU A 118 -4.01 -11.79 -1.35
C GLU A 118 -3.05 -12.76 -0.64
N ARG A 119 -1.76 -12.71 -0.95
CA ARG A 119 -0.73 -13.49 -0.25
C ARG A 119 -0.41 -12.95 1.15
N ALA A 120 -0.75 -11.69 1.42
CA ALA A 120 -0.65 -11.12 2.76
C ALA A 120 -1.74 -11.70 3.69
N GLY A 121 -1.52 -11.58 4.99
CA GLY A 121 -2.48 -12.01 6.00
C GLY A 121 -1.94 -13.08 6.94
N ASN A 122 -2.85 -13.67 7.72
CA ASN A 122 -2.53 -14.64 8.76
C ASN A 122 -2.27 -16.03 8.18
N SER A 123 -1.32 -16.74 8.78
CA SER A 123 -1.10 -18.17 8.57
C SER A 123 -1.32 -18.95 9.87
N LYS A 124 -1.05 -20.26 9.86
CA LYS A 124 -1.12 -21.08 11.08
C LYS A 124 -0.06 -20.73 12.14
N LYS A 125 1.03 -20.05 11.76
CA LYS A 125 2.19 -19.81 12.61
C LYS A 125 2.50 -18.34 12.84
N GLY A 126 2.35 -17.51 11.83
CA GLY A 126 2.69 -16.09 11.85
C GLY A 126 1.75 -15.26 10.98
N SER A 127 2.04 -13.98 10.83
CA SER A 127 1.20 -13.05 10.08
C SER A 127 2.00 -12.16 9.13
N ILE A 128 1.34 -11.66 8.07
CA ILE A 128 1.84 -10.56 7.25
C ILE A 128 0.82 -9.43 7.30
N THR A 129 1.19 -8.32 7.94
CA THR A 129 0.45 -7.06 7.81
C THR A 129 1.05 -6.29 6.65
N ALA A 130 0.27 -6.09 5.57
CA ALA A 130 0.77 -5.46 4.37
C ALA A 130 0.19 -4.06 4.17
N PHE A 131 1.06 -3.10 3.82
CA PHE A 131 0.70 -1.77 3.35
C PHE A 131 1.17 -1.60 1.91
N PHE A 132 0.22 -1.34 1.03
CA PHE A 132 0.47 -1.10 -0.38
C PHE A 132 0.18 0.37 -0.69
N THR A 133 1.17 1.09 -1.24
CA THR A 133 0.89 2.43 -1.75
C THR A 133 0.36 2.34 -3.17
N VAL A 134 -0.69 3.11 -3.44
CA VAL A 134 -1.28 3.25 -4.76
C VAL A 134 -1.28 4.74 -5.11
N LEU A 135 -0.59 5.09 -6.19
CA LEU A 135 -0.50 6.44 -6.70
C LEU A 135 -1.61 6.67 -7.72
N VAL A 136 -2.37 7.74 -7.54
CA VAL A 136 -3.45 8.14 -8.45
C VAL A 136 -3.19 9.53 -9.00
N ASP A 137 -3.51 9.76 -10.27
CA ASP A 137 -3.39 11.07 -10.88
C ASP A 137 -4.59 11.95 -10.51
N GLY A 138 -4.32 13.20 -10.10
CA GLY A 138 -5.38 14.18 -9.82
C GLY A 138 -6.36 13.77 -8.72
N ASP A 139 -5.91 12.98 -7.74
CA ASP A 139 -6.74 12.44 -6.64
C ASP A 139 -7.97 11.61 -7.13
N ASP A 140 -7.87 11.06 -8.35
CA ASP A 140 -8.94 10.24 -8.96
C ASP A 140 -8.99 8.83 -8.36
N LEU A 141 -9.85 8.65 -7.38
CA LEU A 141 -10.08 7.33 -6.75
C LEU A 141 -10.76 6.31 -7.69
N ASN A 142 -11.20 6.72 -8.90
CA ASN A 142 -11.73 5.81 -9.93
C ASN A 142 -10.64 5.30 -10.87
N ASP A 143 -9.36 5.54 -10.54
CA ASP A 143 -8.24 4.88 -11.21
C ASP A 143 -8.40 3.35 -11.12
N PRO A 144 -8.24 2.60 -12.24
CA PRO A 144 -8.48 1.15 -12.26
C PRO A 144 -7.63 0.36 -11.27
N ILE A 145 -6.38 0.81 -11.03
CA ILE A 145 -5.48 0.14 -10.07
C ILE A 145 -5.93 0.43 -8.64
N ALA A 146 -6.35 1.67 -8.36
CA ALA A 146 -6.87 2.05 -7.06
C ALA A 146 -8.19 1.31 -6.74
N ASP A 147 -9.09 1.22 -7.72
CA ASP A 147 -10.37 0.53 -7.56
C ASP A 147 -10.18 -0.97 -7.34
N GLN A 148 -9.35 -1.61 -8.17
CA GLN A 148 -9.00 -3.02 -8.01
C GLN A 148 -8.34 -3.30 -6.66
N SER A 149 -7.37 -2.46 -6.24
CA SER A 149 -6.69 -2.61 -4.95
C SER A 149 -7.68 -2.51 -3.78
N ARG A 150 -8.60 -1.54 -3.82
CA ARG A 150 -9.66 -1.40 -2.80
C ARG A 150 -10.61 -2.60 -2.76
N SER A 151 -10.84 -3.25 -3.89
CA SER A 151 -11.70 -4.45 -3.93
C SER A 151 -11.06 -5.67 -3.27
N ILE A 152 -9.74 -5.77 -3.29
CA ILE A 152 -8.96 -6.90 -2.76
C ILE A 152 -8.66 -6.71 -1.27
N LEU A 153 -8.25 -5.51 -0.86
CA LEU A 153 -7.71 -5.24 0.47
C LEU A 153 -8.79 -5.02 1.54
N ASP A 154 -8.44 -5.27 2.80
CA ASP A 154 -9.33 -5.12 3.97
C ASP A 154 -9.61 -3.67 4.37
N GLY A 155 -8.94 -2.71 3.76
CA GLY A 155 -9.15 -1.29 4.00
C GLY A 155 -8.25 -0.41 3.16
N HIS A 156 -8.51 0.89 3.20
CA HIS A 156 -7.71 1.88 2.51
C HIS A 156 -7.64 3.18 3.31
N ILE A 157 -6.49 3.83 3.24
CA ILE A 157 -6.21 5.13 3.84
C ILE A 157 -6.04 6.13 2.70
N VAL A 158 -6.92 7.12 2.64
CA VAL A 158 -6.89 8.17 1.59
C VAL A 158 -6.14 9.37 2.11
N LEU A 159 -5.10 9.78 1.40
CA LEU A 159 -4.39 11.03 1.61
C LEU A 159 -4.94 12.09 0.65
N THR A 160 -5.08 13.34 1.09
CA THR A 160 -5.59 14.43 0.26
C THR A 160 -4.66 15.63 0.27
N ARG A 161 -4.59 16.33 -0.87
CA ARG A 161 -3.80 17.56 -1.02
C ARG A 161 -4.36 18.69 -0.18
N ASP A 162 -5.69 18.80 -0.07
CA ASP A 162 -6.35 19.83 0.71
C ASP A 162 -5.83 19.91 2.14
N LEU A 163 -5.67 18.74 2.81
CA LEU A 163 -5.12 18.67 4.15
C LEU A 163 -3.62 19.00 4.20
N THR A 164 -2.88 18.63 3.15
CA THR A 164 -1.47 18.99 3.02
C THR A 164 -1.28 20.51 2.90
N GLU A 165 -2.10 21.15 2.08
CA GLU A 165 -2.10 22.60 1.88
C GLU A 165 -2.47 23.36 3.15
N GLN A 166 -3.34 22.79 3.99
CA GLN A 166 -3.68 23.30 5.31
C GLN A 166 -2.63 23.01 6.39
N GLY A 167 -1.56 22.27 6.05
CA GLY A 167 -0.49 21.92 7.00
C GLY A 167 -0.82 20.76 7.94
N PHE A 168 -1.88 20.00 7.70
CA PHE A 168 -2.23 18.82 8.50
C PHE A 168 -1.42 17.60 8.05
N TYR A 169 -0.64 17.02 8.97
CA TYR A 169 0.16 15.83 8.75
C TYR A 169 -0.07 14.78 9.86
N PRO A 170 -0.28 13.50 9.50
CA PRO A 170 -0.47 12.98 8.14
C PRO A 170 -1.79 13.48 7.51
N PRO A 171 -1.82 13.75 6.18
CA PRO A 171 -2.98 14.34 5.50
C PRO A 171 -4.07 13.28 5.21
N ILE A 172 -4.51 12.56 6.23
CA ILE A 172 -5.46 11.45 6.13
C ILE A 172 -6.90 11.98 6.09
N ASN A 173 -7.60 11.68 5.01
CA ASN A 173 -9.03 11.95 4.91
C ASN A 173 -9.84 10.82 5.57
N ILE A 174 -10.30 11.06 6.79
CA ILE A 174 -11.04 10.08 7.59
C ILE A 174 -12.36 9.66 6.92
N LEU A 175 -13.05 10.59 6.27
CA LEU A 175 -14.35 10.31 5.65
C LEU A 175 -14.23 9.42 4.40
N LYS A 176 -13.14 9.59 3.63
CA LYS A 176 -12.87 8.78 2.43
C LYS A 176 -12.12 7.47 2.75
N SER A 177 -11.55 7.36 3.95
CA SER A 177 -10.85 6.15 4.40
C SER A 177 -11.82 5.11 4.98
N ALA A 178 -11.51 3.84 4.82
CA ALA A 178 -12.35 2.75 5.29
C ALA A 178 -11.54 1.53 5.76
N SER A 179 -12.11 0.81 6.73
CA SER A 179 -11.69 -0.53 7.14
C SER A 179 -12.89 -1.47 7.08
N ARG A 180 -12.72 -2.64 6.47
CA ARG A 180 -13.74 -3.69 6.39
C ARG A 180 -13.79 -4.56 7.62
N VAL A 181 -12.78 -4.47 8.47
CA VAL A 181 -12.58 -5.36 9.63
C VAL A 181 -12.62 -4.62 10.96
N ILE A 182 -12.93 -3.33 10.97
CA ILE A 182 -12.89 -2.51 12.18
C ILE A 182 -13.76 -3.08 13.31
N ASP A 183 -14.94 -3.59 12.99
CA ASP A 183 -15.88 -4.21 13.94
C ASP A 183 -15.35 -5.50 14.59
N LYS A 184 -14.33 -6.12 13.98
CA LYS A 184 -13.69 -7.35 14.46
C LYS A 184 -12.41 -7.11 15.28
N VAL A 185 -11.78 -5.94 15.09
CA VAL A 185 -10.45 -5.66 15.68
C VAL A 185 -10.48 -4.63 16.79
N VAL A 186 -11.60 -3.92 16.99
CA VAL A 186 -11.77 -2.95 18.08
C VAL A 186 -12.88 -3.36 19.04
N THR A 187 -12.91 -2.76 20.24
CA THR A 187 -14.02 -2.94 21.18
C THR A 187 -15.30 -2.31 20.63
N LYS A 188 -16.46 -2.79 21.12
CA LYS A 188 -17.76 -2.26 20.72
C LYS A 188 -17.93 -0.77 21.07
N GLU A 189 -17.33 -0.34 22.19
CA GLU A 189 -17.31 1.06 22.60
C GLU A 189 -16.51 1.91 21.60
N HIS A 190 -15.28 1.51 21.28
CA HIS A 190 -14.44 2.16 20.29
C HIS A 190 -15.13 2.27 18.92
N TYR A 191 -15.78 1.19 18.47
CA TYR A 191 -16.54 1.19 17.23
C TYR A 191 -17.68 2.23 17.23
N ASN A 192 -18.44 2.32 18.33
CA ASN A 192 -19.51 3.29 18.48
C ASN A 192 -18.98 4.73 18.47
N ASP A 193 -17.85 4.98 19.12
CA ASP A 193 -17.23 6.30 19.15
C ASP A 193 -16.66 6.70 17.78
N PHE A 194 -16.10 5.74 17.05
CA PHE A 194 -15.73 5.93 15.65
C PHE A 194 -16.93 6.35 14.79
N LEU A 195 -18.07 5.70 14.92
CA LEU A 195 -19.28 6.05 14.17
C LEU A 195 -19.78 7.46 14.52
N LYS A 196 -19.76 7.84 15.82
CA LYS A 196 -20.13 9.21 16.26
C LYS A 196 -19.18 10.25 15.66
N LEU A 197 -17.86 10.02 15.75
CA LEU A 197 -16.85 10.92 15.19
C LEU A 197 -17.06 11.10 13.68
N LYS A 198 -17.25 10.00 12.94
CA LYS A 198 -17.46 10.04 11.49
C LYS A 198 -18.72 10.84 11.13
N ARG A 199 -19.79 10.70 11.91
CA ARG A 199 -21.03 11.47 11.73
C ARG A 199 -20.82 12.97 11.98
N VAL A 200 -20.11 13.34 13.03
CA VAL A 200 -19.79 14.75 13.33
C VAL A 200 -18.95 15.38 12.23
N LEU A 201 -17.91 14.67 11.75
CA LEU A 201 -17.07 15.15 10.65
C LEU A 201 -17.87 15.30 9.34
N SER A 202 -18.83 14.42 9.05
CA SER A 202 -19.72 14.55 7.89
C SER A 202 -20.59 15.81 8.00
N LEU A 203 -21.19 16.05 9.16
CA LEU A 203 -22.00 17.23 9.40
C LEU A 203 -21.20 18.54 9.29
N ILE A 204 -19.97 18.57 9.81
CA ILE A 204 -19.08 19.74 9.66
C ILE A 204 -18.85 20.00 8.18
N LYS A 205 -18.46 18.96 7.43
CA LYS A 205 -18.18 19.09 6.00
C LYS A 205 -19.40 19.56 5.18
N GLU A 206 -20.59 19.09 5.53
CA GLU A 206 -21.83 19.53 4.86
C GLU A 206 -22.16 21.00 5.11
N ASN A 207 -21.76 21.55 6.28
CA ASN A 207 -22.00 22.94 6.66
C ASN A 207 -20.86 23.89 6.29
N GLU A 208 -19.67 23.41 5.89
CA GLU A 208 -18.57 24.25 5.37
C GLU A 208 -18.90 24.83 3.98
N VAL A 209 -19.92 24.33 3.31
CA VAL A 209 -20.35 24.75 1.97
C VAL A 209 -21.42 25.88 2.03
N LEU A 210 -21.85 26.26 3.23
CA LEU A 210 -22.78 27.37 3.50
C LEU A 210 -22.01 28.62 3.94
#